data_4025f5e5421cf86c8170e4dae3f96621
#
_entry.id   4025f5e5421cf86c8170e4dae3f96621
#
_cell.length_a   1.000
_cell.length_b   1.000
_cell.length_c   1.000
_cell.angle_alpha   90.00
_cell.angle_beta   90.00
_cell.angle_gamma   90.00
#
_symmetry.space_group_name_H-M   'P 1'
#
loop_
_entity.id
_entity.type
_entity.pdbx_description
1 polymer ?
#
loop_
_entity_poly.entity_id
_entity_poly.type
_entity_poly.pdbx_seq_one_letter_code
_entity_poly.pdbx_strand_id
1 'polypeptide(L)'
;MAAITNFKDRIVDLAGTLITADDNAITQFVLDGCYDTIDKLKKSKQFDSMEFVSAATAITDANGLDIDNIREVDYVERDSLPCRRIPHSQKSFAASSNSLYQATVNDPVVYTFNNQLFILPAPTGAATGIVYHIPEYAITNFSSSTSAIDKFPNQYYEHVLLYATYMTLGRQLLDLTEDVSSTSLSMEVIRKMFNEDKPDATGDVFDLLIDEDTEMVQSTLQAVQGAVAVTREKYQWYNDKMNFLKGEYMMKFSIGGKE
;
A
#
# COMPACT_ATOMS: atom_id res chain seq x y z
N MET A 1 6.71 22.57 -1.70
CA MET A 1 7.20 21.63 -0.65
C MET A 1 8.59 21.17 -1.03
N ALA A 2 9.52 21.05 -0.05
CA ALA A 2 10.79 20.41 -0.32
C ALA A 2 10.53 18.93 -0.69
N ALA A 3 11.25 18.41 -1.68
CA ALA A 3 11.16 17.00 -2.04
C ALA A 3 11.48 16.13 -0.81
N ILE A 4 10.71 15.08 -0.59
CA ILE A 4 10.99 14.10 0.46
C ILE A 4 12.25 13.37 0.03
N THR A 5 13.31 13.51 0.83
CA THR A 5 14.64 13.02 0.46
C THR A 5 14.87 11.55 0.85
N ASN A 6 14.02 10.99 1.73
CA ASN A 6 14.14 9.61 2.16
C ASN A 6 12.80 9.14 2.77
N PHE A 7 12.15 8.20 2.13
CA PHE A 7 10.84 7.68 2.59
C PHE A 7 10.96 6.90 3.90
N LYS A 8 12.01 6.11 4.05
CA LYS A 8 12.22 5.29 5.25
C LYS A 8 12.35 6.17 6.50
N ASP A 9 13.24 7.15 6.48
CA ASP A 9 13.44 8.04 7.62
C ASP A 9 12.20 8.85 7.93
N ARG A 10 11.48 9.28 6.90
CA ARG A 10 10.22 10.02 7.09
C ARG A 10 9.12 9.18 7.72
N ILE A 11 9.03 7.89 7.36
CA ILE A 11 8.09 6.96 7.97
C ILE A 11 8.48 6.71 9.44
N VAL A 12 9.79 6.55 9.73
CA VAL A 12 10.30 6.42 11.11
C VAL A 12 9.96 7.66 11.94
N ASP A 13 10.18 8.86 11.40
CA ASP A 13 9.86 10.12 12.06
C ASP A 13 8.35 10.23 12.37
N LEU A 14 7.51 9.91 11.42
CA LEU A 14 6.05 9.94 11.59
C LEU A 14 5.56 8.87 12.58
N ALA A 15 6.15 7.69 12.55
CA ALA A 15 5.87 6.62 13.49
C ALA A 15 6.29 7.01 14.92
N GLY A 16 7.37 7.76 15.07
CA GLY A 16 7.94 8.13 16.36
C GLY A 16 8.63 6.99 17.08
N THR A 17 8.98 5.92 16.37
CA THR A 17 9.65 4.73 16.90
C THR A 17 10.45 4.04 15.82
N LEU A 18 11.40 3.20 16.23
CA LEU A 18 12.12 2.31 15.30
C LEU A 18 11.15 1.32 14.66
N ILE A 19 11.26 1.17 13.35
CA ILE A 19 10.47 0.25 12.57
C ILE A 19 11.25 -1.04 12.38
N THR A 20 10.64 -2.17 12.75
CA THR A 20 11.22 -3.51 12.59
C THR A 20 10.79 -4.18 11.29
N ALA A 21 9.80 -3.62 10.58
CA ALA A 21 9.33 -4.17 9.32
C ALA A 21 10.42 -4.14 8.24
N ASP A 22 10.45 -5.16 7.40
CA ASP A 22 11.35 -5.27 6.25
C ASP A 22 11.10 -4.12 5.25
N ASP A 23 12.18 -3.60 4.67
CA ASP A 23 12.14 -2.53 3.67
C ASP A 23 11.24 -2.90 2.47
N ASN A 24 11.16 -4.17 2.09
CA ASN A 24 10.25 -4.63 1.04
C ASN A 24 8.78 -4.48 1.42
N ALA A 25 8.42 -4.82 2.67
CA ALA A 25 7.05 -4.66 3.16
C ALA A 25 6.65 -3.19 3.22
N ILE A 26 7.56 -2.33 3.69
CA ILE A 26 7.30 -0.87 3.75
C ILE A 26 7.20 -0.29 2.33
N THR A 27 8.04 -0.74 1.41
CA THR A 27 7.97 -0.35 0.00
C THR A 27 6.60 -0.70 -0.60
N GLN A 28 6.09 -1.90 -0.31
CA GLN A 28 4.76 -2.30 -0.74
C GLN A 28 3.67 -1.40 -0.13
N PHE A 29 3.77 -1.06 1.16
CA PHE A 29 2.81 -0.13 1.79
C PHE A 29 2.83 1.27 1.17
N VAL A 30 3.99 1.74 0.72
CA VAL A 30 4.08 3.01 -0.02
C VAL A 30 3.38 2.90 -1.37
N LEU A 31 3.58 1.81 -2.12
CA LEU A 31 2.89 1.58 -3.40
C LEU A 31 1.37 1.45 -3.22
N ASP A 32 0.94 0.68 -2.22
CA ASP A 32 -0.48 0.54 -1.88
C ASP A 32 -1.09 1.90 -1.49
N GLY A 33 -0.31 2.73 -0.80
CA GLY A 33 -0.67 4.11 -0.45
C GLY A 33 -0.89 5.01 -1.66
N CYS A 34 -0.10 4.85 -2.72
CA CYS A 34 -0.32 5.56 -3.99
C CYS A 34 -1.68 5.21 -4.58
N TYR A 35 -2.00 3.94 -4.61
CA TYR A 35 -3.24 3.44 -5.18
C TYR A 35 -4.46 3.80 -4.34
N ASP A 36 -4.38 3.67 -3.01
CA ASP A 36 -5.47 4.07 -2.11
C ASP A 36 -5.73 5.59 -2.18
N THR A 37 -4.65 6.39 -2.33
CA THR A 37 -4.76 7.85 -2.52
C THR A 37 -5.55 8.19 -3.78
N ILE A 38 -5.23 7.57 -4.92
CA ILE A 38 -5.96 7.76 -6.19
C ILE A 38 -7.43 7.36 -6.03
N ASP A 39 -7.70 6.20 -5.43
CA ASP A 39 -9.07 5.70 -5.26
C ASP A 39 -9.90 6.62 -4.34
N LYS A 40 -9.29 7.21 -3.33
CA LYS A 40 -9.96 8.20 -2.46
C LYS A 40 -10.18 9.54 -3.13
N LEU A 41 -9.20 10.03 -3.90
CA LEU A 41 -9.37 11.25 -4.70
C LEU A 41 -10.52 11.10 -5.70
N LYS A 42 -10.63 9.94 -6.37
CA LYS A 42 -11.77 9.63 -7.26
C LYS A 42 -13.11 9.69 -6.51
N LYS A 43 -13.18 9.08 -5.32
CA LYS A 43 -14.40 9.07 -4.49
C LYS A 43 -14.76 10.46 -3.96
N SER A 44 -13.78 11.28 -3.62
CA SER A 44 -13.99 12.65 -3.13
C SER A 44 -14.26 13.68 -4.23
N LYS A 45 -14.27 13.26 -5.52
CA LYS A 45 -14.40 14.13 -6.70
C LYS A 45 -13.28 15.19 -6.84
N GLN A 46 -12.15 14.98 -6.19
CA GLN A 46 -10.95 15.83 -6.27
C GLN A 46 -9.93 15.28 -7.26
N PHE A 47 -10.26 14.20 -7.92
CA PHE A 47 -9.37 13.53 -8.85
C PHE A 47 -9.30 14.29 -10.18
N ASP A 48 -8.10 14.76 -10.50
CA ASP A 48 -7.76 15.20 -11.84
C ASP A 48 -6.89 14.12 -12.49
N SER A 49 -7.42 13.45 -13.51
CA SER A 49 -6.69 12.39 -14.20
C SER A 49 -5.39 12.88 -14.82
N MET A 50 -5.36 14.13 -15.28
CA MET A 50 -4.19 14.74 -15.92
C MET A 50 -2.95 14.81 -15.02
N GLU A 51 -3.15 14.85 -13.69
CA GLU A 51 -2.04 14.85 -12.74
C GLU A 51 -1.37 13.48 -12.61
N PHE A 52 -2.13 12.39 -12.83
CA PHE A 52 -1.69 11.01 -12.63
C PHE A 52 -1.37 10.29 -13.95
N VAL A 53 -1.86 10.80 -15.05
CA VAL A 53 -1.56 10.27 -16.38
C VAL A 53 -0.15 10.69 -16.79
N SER A 54 0.74 9.73 -16.85
CA SER A 54 2.16 10.05 -17.06
C SER A 54 2.70 9.59 -18.38
N ALA A 55 2.15 8.58 -19.01
CA ALA A 55 2.80 7.99 -20.17
C ALA A 55 1.85 7.81 -21.33
N ALA A 56 2.24 8.39 -22.47
CA ALA A 56 1.66 8.04 -23.75
C ALA A 56 2.38 6.80 -24.27
N THR A 57 1.67 5.69 -24.41
CA THR A 57 2.20 4.47 -25.05
C THR A 57 1.59 4.35 -26.43
N ALA A 58 2.44 4.15 -27.44
CA ALA A 58 2.00 4.07 -28.82
C ALA A 58 1.51 2.67 -29.19
N ILE A 59 0.37 2.61 -29.91
CA ILE A 59 -0.09 1.42 -30.62
C ILE A 59 0.16 1.67 -32.10
N THR A 60 1.01 0.87 -32.70
CA THR A 60 1.48 1.05 -34.08
C THR A 60 0.91 0.05 -35.07
N ASP A 61 0.27 -0.99 -34.59
CA ASP A 61 -0.20 -2.10 -35.42
C ASP A 61 -1.49 -2.76 -34.92
N ALA A 62 -1.87 -3.86 -35.55
CA ALA A 62 -3.05 -4.64 -35.21
C ALA A 62 -2.88 -5.59 -34.01
N ASN A 63 -1.66 -5.73 -33.47
CA ASN A 63 -1.39 -6.65 -32.35
C ASN A 63 -1.86 -6.10 -31.01
N GLY A 64 -2.15 -4.79 -30.98
CA GLY A 64 -2.60 -4.13 -29.77
C GLY A 64 -1.46 -3.79 -28.79
N LEU A 65 -1.84 -3.32 -27.62
CA LEU A 65 -0.94 -2.98 -26.53
C LEU A 65 -1.23 -3.91 -25.35
N ASP A 66 -0.20 -4.52 -24.82
CA ASP A 66 -0.26 -5.23 -23.55
C ASP A 66 -0.50 -4.24 -22.40
N ILE A 67 -1.50 -4.53 -21.57
CA ILE A 67 -1.90 -3.67 -20.45
C ILE A 67 -1.55 -4.24 -19.08
N ASP A 68 -0.66 -5.25 -19.01
CA ASP A 68 -0.22 -5.85 -17.74
C ASP A 68 0.39 -4.83 -16.78
N ASN A 69 1.12 -3.84 -17.30
CA ASN A 69 1.76 -2.78 -16.53
C ASN A 69 0.97 -1.45 -16.54
N ILE A 70 -0.30 -1.52 -16.89
CA ILE A 70 -1.22 -0.38 -16.94
C ILE A 70 -2.32 -0.59 -15.90
N ARG A 71 -2.36 0.25 -14.88
CA ARG A 71 -3.42 0.17 -13.87
C ARG A 71 -4.78 0.56 -14.45
N GLU A 72 -4.81 1.66 -15.19
CA GLU A 72 -6.06 2.19 -15.72
C GLU A 72 -5.79 2.99 -16.99
N VAL A 73 -6.56 2.71 -18.02
CA VAL A 73 -6.54 3.49 -19.26
C VAL A 73 -7.51 4.65 -19.11
N ASP A 74 -6.99 5.86 -19.10
CA ASP A 74 -7.79 7.08 -19.01
C ASP A 74 -8.37 7.44 -20.39
N TYR A 75 -7.51 7.58 -21.37
CA TYR A 75 -7.87 8.11 -22.68
C TYR A 75 -7.06 7.42 -23.78
N VAL A 76 -7.71 7.19 -24.92
CA VAL A 76 -7.07 6.63 -26.12
C VAL A 76 -7.42 7.48 -27.31
N GLU A 77 -6.43 7.82 -28.10
CA GLU A 77 -6.59 8.54 -29.36
C GLU A 77 -5.97 7.80 -30.53
N ARG A 78 -6.45 8.05 -31.72
CA ARG A 78 -5.89 7.63 -33.00
C ARG A 78 -5.84 8.82 -33.93
N ASP A 79 -4.64 9.17 -34.40
CA ASP A 79 -4.42 10.34 -35.26
C ASP A 79 -5.01 11.65 -34.64
N SER A 80 -4.83 11.82 -33.32
CA SER A 80 -5.37 12.93 -32.53
C SER A 80 -6.91 12.97 -32.42
N LEU A 81 -7.60 11.90 -32.78
CA LEU A 81 -9.03 11.76 -32.58
C LEU A 81 -9.34 10.79 -31.42
N PRO A 82 -10.28 11.15 -30.54
CA PRO A 82 -10.64 10.31 -29.41
C PRO A 82 -11.26 8.99 -29.87
N CYS A 83 -10.80 7.88 -29.29
CA CYS A 83 -11.36 6.57 -29.54
C CYS A 83 -12.57 6.31 -28.65
N ARG A 84 -13.69 5.92 -29.25
CA ARG A 84 -14.88 5.52 -28.53
C ARG A 84 -14.69 4.11 -27.96
N ARG A 85 -14.90 3.91 -26.66
CA ARG A 85 -14.81 2.58 -26.04
C ARG A 85 -16.01 1.72 -26.40
N ILE A 86 -15.75 0.48 -26.80
CA ILE A 86 -16.76 -0.54 -27.08
C ILE A 86 -16.45 -1.83 -26.32
N PRO A 87 -17.45 -2.62 -25.93
CA PRO A 87 -17.22 -3.96 -25.42
C PRO A 87 -16.70 -4.88 -26.54
N HIS A 88 -15.87 -5.88 -26.16
CA HIS A 88 -15.32 -6.84 -27.15
C HIS A 88 -16.39 -7.53 -28.00
N SER A 89 -17.57 -7.80 -27.46
CA SER A 89 -18.69 -8.38 -28.19
C SER A 89 -19.14 -7.58 -29.42
N GLN A 90 -18.85 -6.29 -29.46
CA GLN A 90 -19.19 -5.41 -30.59
C GLN A 90 -18.04 -5.29 -31.63
N LYS A 91 -16.91 -5.95 -31.41
CA LYS A 91 -15.75 -5.90 -32.32
C LYS A 91 -16.14 -6.25 -33.76
N SER A 92 -16.94 -7.29 -33.99
CA SER A 92 -17.35 -7.73 -35.29
C SER A 92 -18.19 -6.68 -36.05
N PHE A 93 -19.05 -5.98 -35.34
CA PHE A 93 -19.84 -4.88 -35.92
C PHE A 93 -18.97 -3.67 -36.25
N ALA A 94 -18.02 -3.35 -35.38
CA ALA A 94 -17.08 -2.24 -35.59
C ALA A 94 -16.10 -2.52 -36.75
N ALA A 95 -15.75 -3.79 -36.98
CA ALA A 95 -14.87 -4.18 -38.07
C ALA A 95 -15.58 -4.34 -39.43
N SER A 96 -16.91 -4.48 -39.45
CA SER A 96 -17.68 -4.74 -40.67
C SER A 96 -18.00 -3.45 -41.40
N SER A 97 -17.64 -3.40 -42.73
CA SER A 97 -17.95 -2.26 -43.60
C SER A 97 -19.44 -2.07 -43.88
N ASN A 98 -20.26 -3.07 -43.60
CA ASN A 98 -21.73 -3.01 -43.78
C ASN A 98 -22.48 -2.66 -42.51
N SER A 99 -21.79 -2.39 -41.43
CA SER A 99 -22.38 -2.06 -40.13
C SER A 99 -22.55 -0.56 -39.94
N LEU A 100 -23.69 -0.15 -39.39
CA LEU A 100 -23.89 1.22 -38.91
C LEU A 100 -22.95 1.61 -37.79
N TYR A 101 -22.34 0.62 -37.14
CA TYR A 101 -21.36 0.81 -36.02
C TYR A 101 -19.93 0.65 -36.49
N GLN A 102 -19.69 0.68 -37.82
CA GLN A 102 -18.36 0.55 -38.41
C GLN A 102 -17.42 1.62 -37.82
N ALA A 103 -16.26 1.17 -37.35
CA ALA A 103 -15.18 2.06 -36.97
C ALA A 103 -14.51 2.65 -38.23
N THR A 104 -14.31 3.94 -38.23
CA THR A 104 -13.64 4.65 -39.33
C THR A 104 -12.43 5.41 -38.80
N VAL A 105 -11.62 5.94 -39.69
CA VAL A 105 -10.48 6.80 -39.26
C VAL A 105 -10.97 8.04 -38.51
N ASN A 106 -12.16 8.55 -38.84
CA ASN A 106 -12.77 9.72 -38.22
C ASN A 106 -13.62 9.40 -36.97
N ASP A 107 -13.97 8.12 -36.75
CA ASP A 107 -14.65 7.61 -35.55
C ASP A 107 -13.97 6.31 -35.13
N PRO A 108 -12.74 6.40 -34.59
CA PRO A 108 -12.02 5.21 -34.14
C PRO A 108 -12.61 4.64 -32.86
N VAL A 109 -12.50 3.32 -32.69
CA VAL A 109 -12.96 2.65 -31.49
C VAL A 109 -11.84 1.89 -30.83
N VAL A 110 -11.94 1.74 -29.50
CA VAL A 110 -11.02 0.96 -28.69
C VAL A 110 -11.78 -0.11 -27.92
N TYR A 111 -11.19 -1.28 -27.81
CA TYR A 111 -11.72 -2.38 -27.00
C TYR A 111 -10.57 -3.15 -26.34
N THR A 112 -10.87 -3.83 -25.25
CA THR A 112 -9.92 -4.68 -24.52
C THR A 112 -10.29 -6.14 -24.71
N PHE A 113 -9.32 -6.97 -24.95
CA PHE A 113 -9.48 -8.42 -25.05
C PHE A 113 -8.18 -9.11 -24.63
N ASN A 114 -8.29 -10.14 -23.79
CA ASN A 114 -7.17 -10.97 -23.34
C ASN A 114 -5.98 -10.13 -22.84
N ASN A 115 -6.27 -9.17 -21.97
CA ASN A 115 -5.29 -8.25 -21.39
C ASN A 115 -4.51 -7.38 -22.40
N GLN A 116 -5.10 -7.18 -23.57
CA GLN A 116 -4.56 -6.31 -24.61
C GLN A 116 -5.61 -5.27 -25.01
N LEU A 117 -5.13 -4.08 -25.35
CA LEU A 117 -5.91 -2.95 -25.84
C LEU A 117 -5.75 -2.86 -27.36
N PHE A 118 -6.85 -2.83 -28.08
CA PHE A 118 -6.88 -2.76 -29.53
C PHE A 118 -7.62 -1.52 -30.01
N ILE A 119 -7.16 -0.97 -31.13
CA ILE A 119 -7.82 0.15 -31.82
C ILE A 119 -8.34 -0.33 -33.19
N LEU A 120 -9.53 0.10 -33.56
CA LEU A 120 -10.09 -0.08 -34.91
C LEU A 120 -10.46 1.26 -35.54
N PRO A 121 -10.17 1.49 -36.82
CA PRO A 121 -9.29 0.67 -37.66
C PRO A 121 -7.88 0.58 -37.09
N ALA A 122 -7.20 -0.56 -37.24
CA ALA A 122 -5.85 -0.74 -36.71
C ALA A 122 -4.91 0.37 -37.23
N PRO A 123 -4.05 0.91 -36.37
CA PRO A 123 -3.01 1.84 -36.84
C PRO A 123 -2.09 1.16 -37.85
N THR A 124 -1.70 1.86 -38.89
CA THR A 124 -0.80 1.36 -39.93
C THR A 124 0.14 2.46 -40.39
N GLY A 125 1.43 2.19 -40.39
CA GLY A 125 2.43 3.13 -40.91
C GLY A 125 2.49 4.46 -40.19
N ALA A 126 1.96 5.51 -40.79
CA ALA A 126 1.99 6.88 -40.23
C ALA A 126 0.88 7.15 -39.20
N ALA A 127 -0.17 6.30 -39.16
CA ALA A 127 -1.26 6.43 -38.20
C ALA A 127 -0.86 5.82 -36.87
N THR A 128 -0.87 6.59 -35.81
CA THR A 128 -0.45 6.17 -34.48
C THR A 128 -1.60 6.23 -33.50
N GLY A 129 -1.85 5.13 -32.78
CA GLY A 129 -2.68 5.16 -31.59
C GLY A 129 -1.85 5.57 -30.40
N ILE A 130 -2.37 6.43 -29.55
CA ILE A 130 -1.72 6.84 -28.31
C ILE A 130 -2.64 6.52 -27.14
N VAL A 131 -2.08 5.84 -26.13
CA VAL A 131 -2.80 5.46 -24.91
C VAL A 131 -2.27 6.29 -23.76
N TYR A 132 -3.15 7.08 -23.18
CA TYR A 132 -2.90 7.80 -21.94
C TYR A 132 -3.41 6.98 -20.78
N HIS A 133 -2.56 6.71 -19.81
CA HIS A 133 -2.88 5.77 -18.75
C HIS A 133 -2.20 6.12 -17.43
N ILE A 134 -2.77 5.63 -16.35
CA ILE A 134 -2.13 5.62 -15.04
C ILE A 134 -1.19 4.41 -15.03
N PRO A 135 0.14 4.62 -14.94
CA PRO A 135 1.11 3.53 -14.95
C PRO A 135 1.07 2.75 -13.63
N GLU A 136 1.69 1.60 -13.63
CA GLU A 136 2.13 0.98 -12.41
C GLU A 136 3.29 1.79 -11.82
N TYR A 137 3.20 2.12 -10.52
CA TYR A 137 4.21 2.94 -9.87
C TYR A 137 5.37 2.09 -9.38
N ALA A 138 6.56 2.65 -9.44
CA ALA A 138 7.77 2.08 -8.87
C ALA A 138 8.44 3.07 -7.93
N ILE A 139 9.07 2.56 -6.88
CA ILE A 139 9.83 3.38 -5.94
C ILE A 139 11.31 3.26 -6.28
N THR A 140 11.94 4.41 -6.45
CA THR A 140 13.38 4.51 -6.62
C THR A 140 14.02 5.04 -5.35
N ASN A 141 15.19 4.48 -5.00
CA ASN A 141 16.01 4.97 -3.88
C ASN A 141 15.27 5.03 -2.54
N PHE A 142 14.48 4.00 -2.18
CA PHE A 142 13.63 3.98 -1.00
C PHE A 142 14.34 4.42 0.30
N SER A 143 15.55 3.97 0.51
CA SER A 143 16.38 4.26 1.71
C SER A 143 17.52 5.25 1.47
N SER A 144 17.61 5.86 0.30
CA SER A 144 18.66 6.83 -0.02
C SER A 144 18.18 8.28 0.09
N SER A 145 19.12 9.23 0.03
CA SER A 145 18.82 10.67 0.16
C SER A 145 17.89 11.26 -0.90
N THR A 146 17.55 10.50 -1.95
CA THR A 146 16.67 10.91 -3.04
C THR A 146 15.62 9.85 -3.32
N SER A 147 14.66 9.71 -2.41
CA SER A 147 13.52 8.82 -2.63
C SER A 147 12.50 9.46 -3.55
N ALA A 148 12.04 8.73 -4.54
CA ALA A 148 10.98 9.18 -5.43
C ALA A 148 10.06 8.02 -5.80
N ILE A 149 8.80 8.33 -6.06
CA ILE A 149 7.85 7.42 -6.68
C ILE A 149 7.77 7.83 -8.15
N ASP A 150 8.20 6.94 -9.04
CA ASP A 150 8.24 7.26 -10.47
C ASP A 150 6.85 7.66 -10.97
N LYS A 151 6.79 8.82 -11.65
CA LYS A 151 5.57 9.37 -12.26
C LYS A 151 4.40 9.67 -11.32
N PHE A 152 4.58 9.59 -10.01
CA PHE A 152 3.55 9.96 -9.04
C PHE A 152 3.69 11.43 -8.63
N PRO A 153 2.60 12.21 -8.54
CA PRO A 153 2.68 13.63 -8.21
C PRO A 153 3.18 13.88 -6.78
N ASN A 154 4.22 14.70 -6.64
CA ASN A 154 4.89 14.97 -5.35
C ASN A 154 3.96 15.60 -4.30
N GLN A 155 2.93 16.31 -4.72
CA GLN A 155 1.96 16.95 -3.82
C GLN A 155 1.19 15.94 -2.95
N TYR A 156 1.08 14.68 -3.39
CA TYR A 156 0.40 13.62 -2.66
C TYR A 156 1.35 12.71 -1.85
N TYR A 157 2.65 12.97 -1.83
CA TYR A 157 3.62 12.16 -1.08
C TYR A 157 3.30 12.10 0.42
N GLU A 158 2.79 13.19 0.99
CA GLU A 158 2.40 13.20 2.40
C GLU A 158 1.25 12.21 2.69
N HIS A 159 0.27 12.10 1.78
CA HIS A 159 -0.84 11.14 1.91
C HIS A 159 -0.30 9.71 1.88
N VAL A 160 0.57 9.42 0.91
CA VAL A 160 1.18 8.10 0.75
C VAL A 160 2.00 7.72 2.00
N LEU A 161 2.78 8.67 2.54
CA LEU A 161 3.59 8.41 3.72
C LEU A 161 2.75 8.19 4.99
N LEU A 162 1.67 8.95 5.18
CA LEU A 162 0.73 8.72 6.26
C LEU A 162 0.10 7.32 6.16
N TYR A 163 -0.31 6.92 4.95
CA TYR A 163 -0.82 5.58 4.69
C TYR A 163 0.21 4.50 5.05
N ALA A 164 1.41 4.58 4.49
CA ALA A 164 2.47 3.62 4.73
C ALA A 164 2.86 3.55 6.21
N THR A 165 2.87 4.69 6.91
CA THR A 165 3.22 4.74 8.33
C THR A 165 2.18 4.02 9.19
N TYR A 166 0.87 4.28 8.99
CA TYR A 166 -0.13 3.59 9.81
C TYR A 166 -0.21 2.09 9.49
N MET A 167 0.03 1.68 8.23
CA MET A 167 0.12 0.26 7.86
C MET A 167 1.33 -0.42 8.51
N THR A 168 2.47 0.26 8.55
CA THR A 168 3.68 -0.23 9.20
C THR A 168 3.45 -0.40 10.72
N LEU A 169 2.82 0.57 11.38
CA LEU A 169 2.45 0.45 12.80
C LEU A 169 1.45 -0.69 13.04
N GLY A 170 0.51 -0.90 12.12
CA GLY A 170 -0.41 -2.05 12.15
C GLY A 170 0.33 -3.39 12.08
N ARG A 171 1.34 -3.49 11.24
CA ARG A 171 2.21 -4.67 11.16
C ARG A 171 2.98 -4.90 12.47
N GLN A 172 3.58 -3.84 13.03
CA GLN A 172 4.27 -3.94 14.32
C GLN A 172 3.33 -4.35 15.47
N LEU A 173 2.06 -3.93 15.43
CA LEU A 173 1.05 -4.42 16.38
C LEU A 173 0.81 -5.92 16.25
N LEU A 174 0.75 -6.45 15.04
CA LEU A 174 0.62 -7.89 14.80
C LEU A 174 1.86 -8.64 15.32
N ASP A 175 3.05 -8.15 15.01
CA ASP A 175 4.31 -8.75 15.49
C ASP A 175 4.35 -8.77 17.03
N LEU A 176 3.91 -7.69 17.70
CA LEU A 176 3.80 -7.65 19.16
C LEU A 176 2.78 -8.66 19.70
N THR A 177 1.65 -8.88 19.01
CA THR A 177 0.64 -9.87 19.45
C THR A 177 1.12 -11.29 19.24
N GLU A 178 1.87 -11.55 18.16
CA GLU A 178 2.54 -12.82 17.94
C GLU A 178 3.61 -13.08 19.02
N ASP A 179 4.41 -12.08 19.34
CA ASP A 179 5.37 -12.14 20.43
C ASP A 179 4.71 -12.41 21.78
N VAL A 180 3.62 -11.79 22.11
CA VAL A 180 2.86 -12.06 23.34
C VAL A 180 2.22 -13.43 23.34
N SER A 181 1.81 -13.95 22.19
CA SER A 181 1.20 -15.28 22.07
C SER A 181 2.22 -16.40 21.95
N SER A 182 3.37 -16.17 21.35
CA SER A 182 4.44 -17.16 21.11
C SER A 182 5.54 -17.12 22.16
N THR A 183 5.76 -15.99 22.80
CA THR A 183 6.82 -15.88 23.78
C THR A 183 6.37 -16.34 25.14
N SER A 184 6.96 -17.25 25.41
CA SER A 184 8.19 -17.20 26.19
C SER A 184 8.21 -16.20 27.36
N LEU A 185 7.75 -14.98 27.28
CA LEU A 185 7.70 -14.13 28.47
C LEU A 185 6.56 -14.50 29.41
N SER A 186 5.38 -14.76 28.90
CA SER A 186 4.27 -15.22 29.77
C SER A 186 4.32 -16.73 29.99
N MET A 187 4.56 -17.52 28.95
CA MET A 187 4.56 -18.97 29.07
C MET A 187 5.91 -19.55 29.54
N GLU A 188 7.04 -18.95 29.19
CA GLU A 188 8.35 -19.41 29.66
C GLU A 188 8.64 -18.92 31.07
N VAL A 189 8.20 -17.74 31.46
CA VAL A 189 8.23 -17.28 32.85
C VAL A 189 7.23 -18.10 33.68
N ILE A 190 6.02 -18.33 33.18
CA ILE A 190 5.04 -19.21 33.84
C ILE A 190 5.55 -20.64 33.85
N ARG A 191 6.18 -21.12 32.78
CA ARG A 191 6.78 -22.45 32.71
C ARG A 191 7.99 -22.59 33.65
N LYS A 192 8.82 -21.55 33.75
CA LYS A 192 9.91 -21.49 34.74
C LYS A 192 9.36 -21.39 36.16
N MET A 193 8.21 -20.78 36.35
CA MET A 193 7.50 -20.71 37.63
C MET A 193 6.89 -22.06 38.05
N PHE A 194 6.48 -22.91 37.07
CA PHE A 194 5.77 -24.16 37.29
C PHE A 194 6.46 -25.39 36.67
N ASN A 195 7.77 -25.27 36.34
CA ASN A 195 8.46 -26.35 35.66
C ASN A 195 8.76 -27.52 36.60
N GLU A 196 7.93 -28.55 36.51
CA GLU A 196 8.06 -29.79 37.30
C GLU A 196 9.26 -30.67 36.90
N ASP A 197 9.87 -30.44 35.72
CA ASP A 197 10.83 -31.37 35.13
C ASP A 197 12.30 -31.17 35.55
N LYS A 198 12.66 -30.03 36.11
CA LYS A 198 13.98 -29.72 36.66
C LYS A 198 13.87 -28.66 37.75
N PRO A 199 13.89 -29.05 39.01
CA PRO A 199 14.12 -28.10 40.09
C PRO A 199 15.55 -27.55 39.95
N ASP A 200 15.71 -26.46 39.22
CA ASP A 200 16.95 -25.73 39.18
C ASP A 200 16.83 -24.57 40.17
N ALA A 201 17.68 -24.59 41.18
CA ALA A 201 17.61 -23.79 42.40
C ALA A 201 17.69 -22.25 42.20
N THR A 202 17.45 -21.77 41.01
CA THR A 202 17.67 -20.34 40.66
C THR A 202 16.44 -19.60 40.12
N GLY A 203 15.24 -20.12 40.22
CA GLY A 203 14.11 -19.32 39.71
C GLY A 203 12.74 -19.99 39.66
N ASP A 204 12.60 -21.15 40.22
CA ASP A 204 11.31 -21.83 40.26
C ASP A 204 10.49 -21.35 41.45
N VAL A 205 9.31 -20.76 41.18
CA VAL A 205 8.39 -20.33 42.27
C VAL A 205 8.01 -21.50 43.16
N PHE A 206 8.03 -22.71 42.63
CA PHE A 206 7.74 -23.93 43.41
C PHE A 206 8.84 -24.25 44.42
N ASP A 207 10.12 -24.15 44.01
CA ASP A 207 11.26 -24.32 44.92
C ASP A 207 11.31 -23.20 45.96
N LEU A 208 11.03 -21.96 45.56
CA LEU A 208 10.93 -20.84 46.48
C LEU A 208 9.78 -20.97 47.49
N LEU A 209 8.67 -21.61 47.09
CA LEU A 209 7.55 -21.93 47.98
C LEU A 209 7.87 -23.05 48.96
N ILE A 210 8.66 -24.05 48.52
CA ILE A 210 9.14 -25.15 49.35
C ILE A 210 10.14 -24.64 50.40
N ASP A 211 10.99 -23.67 49.99
CA ASP A 211 11.98 -23.06 50.88
C ASP A 211 11.40 -21.94 51.75
N GLU A 212 10.06 -21.73 51.73
CA GLU A 212 9.35 -20.69 52.49
C GLU A 212 9.79 -19.25 52.17
N ASP A 213 10.44 -19.02 51.00
CA ASP A 213 10.90 -17.68 50.59
C ASP A 213 9.79 -16.89 49.86
N THR A 214 8.81 -16.47 50.68
CA THR A 214 7.63 -15.73 50.20
C THR A 214 7.99 -14.37 49.58
N GLU A 215 9.13 -13.74 49.97
CA GLU A 215 9.58 -12.47 49.46
C GLU A 215 10.08 -12.59 48.03
N MET A 216 10.82 -13.67 47.71
CA MET A 216 11.28 -13.97 46.35
C MET A 216 10.13 -14.32 45.41
N VAL A 217 9.14 -15.07 45.87
CA VAL A 217 7.92 -15.35 45.09
C VAL A 217 7.17 -14.07 44.76
N GLN A 218 6.99 -13.20 45.72
CA GLN A 218 6.31 -11.93 45.50
C GLN A 218 7.08 -11.01 44.56
N SER A 219 8.40 -10.92 44.68
CA SER A 219 9.23 -10.10 43.78
C SER A 219 9.19 -10.60 42.34
N THR A 220 9.18 -11.93 42.12
CA THR A 220 9.06 -12.53 40.81
C THR A 220 7.69 -12.28 40.20
N LEU A 221 6.61 -12.43 40.96
CA LEU A 221 5.26 -12.09 40.51
C LEU A 221 5.11 -10.61 40.15
N GLN A 222 5.69 -9.69 40.93
CA GLN A 222 5.69 -8.27 40.62
C GLN A 222 6.48 -7.96 39.34
N ALA A 223 7.61 -8.63 39.11
CA ALA A 223 8.38 -8.48 37.88
C ALA A 223 7.59 -8.93 36.64
N VAL A 224 6.86 -10.07 36.73
CA VAL A 224 5.99 -10.55 35.65
C VAL A 224 4.83 -9.57 35.41
N GLN A 225 4.18 -9.11 36.44
CA GLN A 225 3.10 -8.12 36.33
C GLN A 225 3.60 -6.81 35.69
N GLY A 226 4.80 -6.37 36.06
CA GLY A 226 5.46 -5.20 35.46
C GLY A 226 5.74 -5.40 33.98
N ALA A 227 6.27 -6.56 33.57
CA ALA A 227 6.53 -6.87 32.17
C ALA A 227 5.23 -6.89 31.33
N VAL A 228 4.16 -7.49 31.85
CA VAL A 228 2.84 -7.52 31.21
C VAL A 228 2.27 -6.10 31.08
N ALA A 229 2.40 -5.27 32.11
CA ALA A 229 1.93 -3.89 32.08
C ALA A 229 2.66 -3.07 31.00
N VAL A 230 3.99 -3.16 30.93
CA VAL A 230 4.80 -2.48 29.90
C VAL A 230 4.41 -2.91 28.48
N THR A 231 4.17 -4.20 28.27
CA THR A 231 3.75 -4.71 26.96
C THR A 231 2.37 -4.18 26.59
N ARG A 232 1.43 -4.13 27.54
CA ARG A 232 0.10 -3.57 27.35
C ARG A 232 0.15 -2.06 27.03
N GLU A 233 0.99 -1.30 27.72
CA GLU A 233 1.17 0.12 27.43
C GLU A 233 1.76 0.36 26.05
N LYS A 234 2.76 -0.43 25.63
CA LYS A 234 3.29 -0.40 24.27
C LYS A 234 2.21 -0.68 23.22
N TYR A 235 1.42 -1.72 23.44
CA TYR A 235 0.33 -2.07 22.53
C TYR A 235 -0.68 -0.92 22.41
N GLN A 236 -1.09 -0.34 23.51
CA GLN A 236 -2.01 0.80 23.52
C GLN A 236 -1.42 1.99 22.76
N TRP A 237 -0.17 2.32 23.03
CA TRP A 237 0.51 3.42 22.34
C TRP A 237 0.57 3.24 20.81
N TYR A 238 0.95 2.04 20.34
CA TYR A 238 0.96 1.75 18.89
C TYR A 238 -0.44 1.84 18.28
N ASN A 239 -1.44 1.31 18.95
CA ASN A 239 -2.81 1.35 18.49
C ASN A 239 -3.35 2.80 18.40
N ASP A 240 -3.10 3.60 19.43
CA ASP A 240 -3.53 5.00 19.46
C ASP A 240 -2.82 5.82 18.38
N LYS A 241 -1.52 5.62 18.21
CA LYS A 241 -0.73 6.29 17.18
C LYS A 241 -1.18 5.90 15.78
N MET A 242 -1.43 4.61 15.54
CA MET A 242 -1.96 4.11 14.27
C MET A 242 -3.33 4.75 13.95
N ASN A 243 -4.24 4.76 14.92
CA ASN A 243 -5.56 5.35 14.75
C ASN A 243 -5.51 6.86 14.51
N PHE A 244 -4.62 7.58 15.21
CA PHE A 244 -4.37 8.99 14.98
C PHE A 244 -3.90 9.26 13.54
N LEU A 245 -2.87 8.56 13.06
CA LEU A 245 -2.35 8.74 11.69
C LEU A 245 -3.38 8.35 10.62
N LYS A 246 -4.15 7.29 10.87
CA LYS A 246 -5.27 6.91 10.00
C LYS A 246 -6.34 8.00 9.95
N GLY A 247 -6.64 8.63 11.09
CA GLY A 247 -7.54 9.78 11.17
C GLY A 247 -7.04 10.97 10.36
N GLU A 248 -5.77 11.35 10.52
CA GLU A 248 -5.14 12.41 9.73
C GLU A 248 -5.17 12.11 8.23
N TYR A 249 -4.85 10.87 7.84
CA TYR A 249 -4.94 10.44 6.46
C TYR A 249 -6.34 10.63 5.88
N MET A 250 -7.37 10.20 6.60
CA MET A 250 -8.77 10.34 6.16
C MET A 250 -9.21 11.80 6.08
N MET A 251 -8.75 12.66 6.98
CA MET A 251 -9.08 14.08 6.97
C MET A 251 -8.55 14.79 5.72
N LYS A 252 -7.40 14.35 5.16
CA LYS A 252 -6.85 14.93 3.94
C LYS A 252 -7.82 14.89 2.76
N PHE A 253 -8.73 13.91 2.71
CA PHE A 253 -9.72 13.75 1.64
C PHE A 253 -11.09 14.39 1.97
N SER A 254 -11.31 14.75 3.24
CA SER A 254 -12.60 15.33 3.67
C SER A 254 -12.65 16.85 3.56
N ILE A 255 -11.51 17.53 3.47
CA ILE A 255 -11.43 19.00 3.46
C ILE A 255 -11.90 19.62 2.12
N GLY A 256 -11.92 18.85 1.03
CA GLY A 256 -12.35 19.34 -0.30
C GLY A 256 -13.86 19.23 -0.62
N GLY A 257 -14.67 18.74 0.30
CA GLY A 257 -16.10 18.48 0.07
C GLY A 257 -17.06 19.57 0.58
N LYS A 258 -16.56 20.76 0.87
CA LYS A 258 -17.40 21.90 1.29
C LYS A 258 -17.09 23.12 0.39
N GLU A 259 -17.57 23.09 -0.84
CA GLU A 259 -17.95 24.26 -1.62
C GLU A 259 -19.19 23.91 -2.44
#